data_385d74aa7fabd25e955e629e485ac032
#
_entry.id   385d74aa7fabd25e955e629e485ac032
#
_cell.length_a   1.000
_cell.length_b   1.000
_cell.length_c   1.000
_cell.angle_alpha   90.00
_cell.angle_beta   90.00
_cell.angle_gamma   90.00
#
_symmetry.space_group_name_H-M   'P 1'
#
loop_
_entity.id
_entity.type
_entity.pdbx_description
1 polymer ?
#
loop_
_entity_poly.entity_id
_entity_poly.type
_entity_poly.pdbx_seq_one_letter_code
_entity_poly.pdbx_strand_id
1 'polypeptide(L)'
;MHNPQHSASLKAVDEINPTKPEWYKGFRRPITEILADLSKPIPGKYLAQRKQGGASITYLPWYNAVKLLDRCAPGWDYSITNIHTTSDRIFITTRITIRAAEGDFSREATGTELLKEQRWNKELKQMEVVELAYGDASSNAESMSLRRAAAKFGLGLYLYLKD
;
A
#
# COMPACT_ATOMS: atom_id res chain seq x y z
N MET A 1 -0.53 4.27 -42.93
CA MET A 1 0.52 5.17 -42.36
C MET A 1 0.88 4.62 -41.00
N HIS A 2 2.08 4.10 -40.83
CA HIS A 2 2.59 3.55 -39.55
C HIS A 2 2.99 4.71 -38.63
N ASN A 3 2.40 4.83 -37.48
CA ASN A 3 2.72 5.89 -36.55
C ASN A 3 4.05 5.59 -35.83
N PRO A 4 5.14 6.33 -36.13
CA PRO A 4 6.46 6.03 -35.55
C PRO A 4 6.55 6.24 -34.03
N GLN A 5 5.62 7.01 -33.44
CA GLN A 5 5.59 7.22 -31.99
C GLN A 5 5.15 5.97 -31.20
N HIS A 6 4.33 5.12 -31.81
CA HIS A 6 3.87 3.88 -31.15
C HIS A 6 4.99 2.84 -31.07
N SER A 7 5.85 2.79 -32.10
CA SER A 7 7.00 1.89 -32.15
C SER A 7 8.10 2.26 -31.13
N ALA A 8 8.32 3.56 -30.90
CA ALA A 8 9.30 4.03 -29.90
C ALA A 8 8.84 3.75 -28.46
N SER A 9 7.53 3.87 -28.18
CA SER A 9 6.95 3.56 -26.89
C SER A 9 7.07 2.07 -26.52
N LEU A 10 6.86 1.18 -27.49
CA LEU A 10 6.99 -0.27 -27.28
C LEU A 10 8.46 -0.68 -27.01
N LYS A 11 9.41 -0.06 -27.71
CA LYS A 11 10.84 -0.31 -27.45
C LYS A 11 11.28 0.13 -26.07
N ALA A 12 10.78 1.27 -25.58
CA ALA A 12 11.08 1.74 -24.23
C ALA A 12 10.50 0.81 -23.14
N VAL A 13 9.34 0.20 -23.36
CA VAL A 13 8.74 -0.78 -22.44
C VAL A 13 9.55 -2.08 -22.43
N ASP A 14 10.00 -2.54 -23.60
CA ASP A 14 10.84 -3.74 -23.70
C ASP A 14 12.22 -3.56 -23.06
N GLU A 15 12.78 -2.33 -23.09
CA GLU A 15 14.02 -1.99 -22.41
C GLU A 15 13.87 -1.91 -20.88
N ILE A 16 12.66 -1.61 -20.39
CA ILE A 16 12.35 -1.52 -18.95
C ILE A 16 11.96 -2.89 -18.37
N ASN A 17 11.50 -3.82 -19.21
CA ASN A 17 11.05 -5.14 -18.75
C ASN A 17 12.25 -6.09 -18.60
N PRO A 18 12.65 -6.44 -17.35
CA PRO A 18 13.83 -7.25 -17.11
C PRO A 18 13.56 -8.73 -17.42
N THR A 19 13.40 -9.06 -18.70
CA THR A 19 13.24 -10.45 -19.14
C THR A 19 14.54 -11.25 -19.02
N LYS A 20 15.68 -10.58 -18.82
CA LYS A 20 16.99 -11.22 -18.64
C LYS A 20 17.36 -11.30 -17.17
N PRO A 21 17.52 -12.49 -16.61
CA PRO A 21 17.85 -12.71 -15.19
C PRO A 21 19.12 -11.98 -14.73
N GLU A 22 20.13 -11.87 -15.58
CA GLU A 22 21.39 -11.21 -15.26
C GLU A 22 21.26 -9.69 -15.15
N TRP A 23 20.44 -9.10 -16.01
CA TRP A 23 20.15 -7.68 -15.96
C TRP A 23 19.40 -7.31 -14.68
N TYR A 24 18.45 -8.13 -14.28
CA TYR A 24 17.67 -7.96 -13.07
C TYR A 24 18.54 -8.08 -11.80
N LYS A 25 19.50 -8.99 -11.78
CA LYS A 25 20.44 -9.17 -10.66
C LYS A 25 21.31 -7.93 -10.40
N GLY A 26 21.65 -7.18 -11.44
CA GLY A 26 22.45 -5.95 -11.32
C GLY A 26 21.77 -4.79 -10.62
N PHE A 27 20.43 -4.84 -10.46
CA PHE A 27 19.65 -3.79 -9.80
C PHE A 27 19.22 -4.15 -8.37
N ARG A 28 19.48 -5.37 -7.93
CA ARG A 28 19.17 -5.79 -6.56
C ARG A 28 20.16 -5.17 -5.60
N ARG A 29 19.62 -4.37 -4.69
CA ARG A 29 20.39 -3.76 -3.60
C ARG A 29 20.42 -4.68 -2.39
N PRO A 30 21.45 -4.58 -1.52
CA PRO A 30 21.46 -5.23 -0.22
C PRO A 30 20.22 -4.86 0.60
N ILE A 31 19.63 -5.83 1.30
CA ILE A 31 18.42 -5.59 2.11
C ILE A 31 18.64 -4.52 3.17
N THR A 32 19.83 -4.46 3.76
CA THR A 32 20.17 -3.47 4.78
C THR A 32 20.12 -2.04 4.26
N GLU A 33 20.54 -1.80 3.01
CA GLU A 33 20.47 -0.49 2.38
C GLU A 33 19.01 -0.10 2.06
N ILE A 34 18.23 -1.06 1.56
CA ILE A 34 16.80 -0.84 1.28
C ILE A 34 16.04 -0.48 2.56
N LEU A 35 16.26 -1.24 3.64
CA LEU A 35 15.64 -0.96 4.94
C LEU A 35 16.07 0.41 5.50
N ALA A 36 17.35 0.76 5.36
CA ALA A 36 17.85 2.06 5.79
C ALA A 36 17.17 3.21 5.02
N ASP A 37 17.00 3.06 3.70
CA ASP A 37 16.29 4.07 2.89
C ASP A 37 14.80 4.16 3.21
N LEU A 38 14.12 3.04 3.38
CA LEU A 38 12.69 2.99 3.73
C LEU A 38 12.41 3.55 5.13
N SER A 39 13.37 3.46 6.04
CA SER A 39 13.25 3.94 7.42
C SER A 39 13.50 5.45 7.58
N LYS A 40 13.94 6.14 6.51
CA LYS A 40 14.16 7.58 6.55
C LYS A 40 12.83 8.35 6.76
N PRO A 41 12.88 9.51 7.43
CA PRO A 41 11.72 10.38 7.53
C PRO A 41 11.16 10.71 6.14
N ILE A 42 9.84 10.55 5.98
CA ILE A 42 9.16 10.80 4.72
C ILE A 42 8.99 12.31 4.54
N PRO A 43 9.42 12.90 3.41
CA PRO A 43 9.20 14.31 3.14
C PRO A 43 7.72 14.68 3.17
N GLY A 44 7.38 15.82 3.78
CA GLY A 44 5.98 16.24 4.02
C GLY A 44 5.09 16.24 2.76
N LYS A 45 5.66 16.48 1.58
CA LYS A 45 4.93 16.43 0.30
C LYS A 45 4.31 15.06 -0.05
N TYR A 46 4.77 13.99 0.58
CA TYR A 46 4.21 12.64 0.41
C TYR A 46 3.20 12.27 1.51
N LEU A 47 3.09 13.08 2.55
CA LEU A 47 2.20 12.87 3.67
C LEU A 47 0.89 13.61 3.47
N ALA A 48 -0.18 13.10 4.06
CA ALA A 48 -1.48 13.74 4.10
C ALA A 48 -2.03 13.73 5.53
N GLN A 49 -3.02 14.57 5.77
CA GLN A 49 -3.71 14.64 7.05
C GLN A 49 -5.19 14.30 6.89
N ARG A 50 -5.74 13.62 7.89
CA ARG A 50 -7.19 13.37 7.99
C ARG A 50 -7.66 13.62 9.42
N LYS A 51 -8.90 14.03 9.56
CA LYS A 51 -9.55 14.12 10.87
C LYS A 51 -10.13 12.76 11.25
N GLN A 52 -9.84 12.29 12.44
CA GLN A 52 -10.41 11.06 12.98
C GLN A 52 -10.60 11.22 14.49
N GLY A 53 -11.85 11.07 14.97
CA GLY A 53 -12.15 11.20 16.39
C GLY A 53 -11.79 12.57 16.98
N GLY A 54 -11.89 13.67 16.20
CA GLY A 54 -11.51 15.01 16.62
C GLY A 54 -10.02 15.34 16.53
N ALA A 55 -9.15 14.35 16.35
CA ALA A 55 -7.70 14.53 16.17
C ALA A 55 -7.31 14.62 14.69
N SER A 56 -6.27 15.34 14.38
CA SER A 56 -5.63 15.34 13.05
C SER A 56 -4.56 14.26 13.04
N ILE A 57 -4.72 13.29 12.12
CA ILE A 57 -3.79 12.18 11.95
C ILE A 57 -3.01 12.37 10.66
N THR A 58 -1.70 12.42 10.76
CA THR A 58 -0.79 12.38 9.61
C THR A 58 -0.60 10.93 9.15
N TYR A 59 -0.70 10.72 7.86
CA TYR A 59 -0.54 9.38 7.29
C TYR A 59 0.13 9.42 5.92
N LEU A 60 0.65 8.28 5.48
CA LEU A 60 1.19 8.08 4.14
C LEU A 60 0.08 7.53 3.24
N PRO A 61 -0.40 8.27 2.20
CA PRO A 61 -1.31 7.72 1.21
C PRO A 61 -0.71 6.51 0.51
N TRP A 62 -1.54 5.51 0.19
CA TRP A 62 -1.08 4.26 -0.41
C TRP A 62 -0.31 4.46 -1.72
N TYR A 63 -0.76 5.36 -2.58
CA TYR A 63 -0.10 5.66 -3.86
C TYR A 63 1.28 6.31 -3.67
N ASN A 64 1.50 7.02 -2.58
CA ASN A 64 2.82 7.55 -2.24
C ASN A 64 3.70 6.47 -1.61
N ALA A 65 3.12 5.50 -0.89
CA ALA A 65 3.85 4.31 -0.43
C ALA A 65 4.39 3.50 -1.62
N VAL A 66 3.56 3.29 -2.65
CA VAL A 66 3.98 2.63 -3.90
C VAL A 66 5.15 3.37 -4.55
N LYS A 67 5.06 4.69 -4.74
CA LYS A 67 6.14 5.50 -5.32
C LYS A 67 7.46 5.38 -4.54
N LEU A 68 7.38 5.32 -3.22
CA LEU A 68 8.57 5.18 -2.38
C LEU A 68 9.15 3.77 -2.45
N LEU A 69 8.30 2.74 -2.52
CA LEU A 69 8.73 1.35 -2.73
C LEU A 69 9.39 1.20 -4.11
N ASP A 70 8.79 1.75 -5.18
CA ASP A 70 9.39 1.74 -6.52
C ASP A 70 10.78 2.38 -6.55
N ARG A 71 10.96 3.45 -5.77
CA ARG A 71 12.23 4.17 -5.69
C ARG A 71 13.29 3.45 -4.85
N CYS A 72 12.90 2.92 -3.69
CA CYS A 72 13.85 2.37 -2.73
C CYS A 72 14.12 0.87 -2.92
N ALA A 73 13.13 0.15 -3.43
CA ALA A 73 13.15 -1.30 -3.60
C ALA A 73 12.67 -1.73 -4.99
N PRO A 74 13.26 -1.23 -6.09
CA PRO A 74 12.80 -1.56 -7.44
C PRO A 74 12.73 -3.08 -7.63
N GLY A 75 11.65 -3.53 -8.26
CA GLY A 75 11.35 -4.97 -8.41
C GLY A 75 10.65 -5.59 -7.20
N TRP A 76 10.21 -4.77 -6.22
CA TRP A 76 9.30 -5.25 -5.18
C TRP A 76 8.02 -5.82 -5.79
N ASP A 77 7.35 -6.68 -5.05
CA ASP A 77 6.13 -7.34 -5.47
C ASP A 77 5.06 -7.22 -4.39
N TYR A 78 3.81 -7.35 -4.83
CA TYR A 78 2.65 -7.20 -3.98
C TYR A 78 1.59 -8.23 -4.34
N SER A 79 0.98 -8.84 -3.32
CA SER A 79 -0.13 -9.77 -3.51
C SER A 79 -1.13 -9.68 -2.36
N ILE A 80 -2.41 -9.88 -2.67
CA ILE A 80 -3.45 -10.13 -1.67
C ILE A 80 -3.40 -11.62 -1.34
N THR A 81 -3.12 -11.94 -0.07
CA THR A 81 -2.96 -13.32 0.38
C THR A 81 -4.21 -13.87 1.06
N ASN A 82 -5.06 -12.99 1.58
CA ASN A 82 -6.33 -13.39 2.18
C ASN A 82 -7.37 -12.27 2.12
N ILE A 83 -8.62 -12.66 1.90
CA ILE A 83 -9.80 -11.80 2.05
C ILE A 83 -10.79 -12.56 2.94
N HIS A 84 -11.20 -11.91 4.01
CA HIS A 84 -12.19 -12.44 4.95
C HIS A 84 -13.25 -11.38 5.26
N THR A 85 -14.51 -11.80 5.36
CA THR A 85 -15.61 -10.92 5.73
C THR A 85 -16.38 -11.48 6.92
N THR A 86 -16.82 -10.59 7.78
CA THR A 86 -17.84 -10.84 8.78
C THR A 86 -19.17 -10.21 8.34
N SER A 87 -20.18 -10.26 9.19
CA SER A 87 -21.48 -9.63 8.91
C SER A 87 -21.40 -8.10 8.71
N ASP A 88 -20.37 -7.45 9.27
CA ASP A 88 -20.24 -6.00 9.34
C ASP A 88 -18.89 -5.46 8.89
N ARG A 89 -17.92 -6.33 8.57
CA ARG A 89 -16.54 -5.91 8.34
C ARG A 89 -15.84 -6.75 7.27
N ILE A 90 -14.95 -6.11 6.51
CA ILE A 90 -14.00 -6.78 5.61
C ILE A 90 -12.58 -6.69 6.16
N PHE A 91 -11.82 -7.76 5.97
CA PHE A 91 -10.40 -7.88 6.28
C PHE A 91 -9.65 -8.28 5.00
N ILE A 92 -8.61 -7.55 4.66
CA ILE A 92 -7.73 -7.86 3.53
C ILE A 92 -6.31 -7.98 4.06
N THR A 93 -5.66 -9.10 3.77
CA THR A 93 -4.25 -9.31 4.09
C THR A 93 -3.44 -9.20 2.81
N THR A 94 -2.41 -8.37 2.86
CA THR A 94 -1.47 -8.21 1.75
C THR A 94 -0.07 -8.61 2.16
N ARG A 95 0.65 -9.14 1.19
CA ARG A 95 2.08 -9.44 1.27
C ARG A 95 2.84 -8.47 0.39
N ILE A 96 3.87 -7.86 0.93
CA ILE A 96 4.91 -7.17 0.18
C ILE A 96 6.15 -8.05 0.19
N THR A 97 6.73 -8.24 -0.99
CA THR A 97 8.01 -8.94 -1.15
C THR A 97 9.04 -7.98 -1.71
N ILE A 98 10.14 -7.79 -0.99
CA ILE A 98 11.31 -7.03 -1.43
C ILE A 98 12.35 -8.00 -1.94
N ARG A 99 12.76 -7.81 -3.18
CA ARG A 99 13.77 -8.62 -3.85
C ARG A 99 15.14 -7.98 -3.69
N ALA A 100 15.86 -8.40 -2.67
CA ALA A 100 17.19 -7.90 -2.35
C ALA A 100 18.31 -8.76 -2.96
N ALA A 101 19.55 -8.31 -2.85
CA ALA A 101 20.71 -9.04 -3.33
C ALA A 101 20.87 -10.41 -2.64
N GLU A 102 20.51 -10.49 -1.35
CA GLU A 102 20.59 -11.70 -0.54
C GLU A 102 19.42 -12.66 -0.76
N GLY A 103 18.30 -12.21 -1.37
CA GLY A 103 17.12 -13.00 -1.61
C GLY A 103 15.82 -12.22 -1.46
N ASP A 104 14.71 -12.92 -1.37
CA ASP A 104 13.38 -12.35 -1.26
C ASP A 104 12.93 -12.29 0.21
N PHE A 105 12.52 -11.09 0.64
CA PHE A 105 12.03 -10.84 2.00
C PHE A 105 10.55 -10.44 1.93
N SER A 106 9.69 -11.22 2.58
CA SER A 106 8.24 -10.98 2.56
C SER A 106 7.71 -10.59 3.94
N ARG A 107 6.77 -9.65 3.96
CA ARG A 107 6.04 -9.25 5.16
C ARG A 107 4.57 -9.03 4.81
N GLU A 108 3.70 -9.47 5.72
CA GLU A 108 2.25 -9.36 5.57
C GLU A 108 1.65 -8.43 6.62
N ALA A 109 0.54 -7.82 6.27
CA ALA A 109 -0.30 -7.10 7.21
C ALA A 109 -1.76 -7.17 6.78
N THR A 110 -2.66 -7.05 7.75
CA THR A 110 -4.10 -7.02 7.53
C THR A 110 -4.63 -5.61 7.73
N GLY A 111 -5.43 -5.14 6.78
CA GLY A 111 -6.27 -3.97 6.87
C GLY A 111 -7.72 -4.37 7.04
N THR A 112 -8.54 -3.48 7.57
CA THR A 112 -9.96 -3.72 7.82
C THR A 112 -10.77 -2.47 7.60
N GLU A 113 -12.03 -2.64 7.17
CA GLU A 113 -13.01 -1.57 7.04
C GLU A 113 -14.41 -2.08 7.37
N LEU A 114 -15.28 -1.18 7.80
CA LEU A 114 -16.68 -1.49 8.05
C LEU A 114 -17.45 -1.63 6.75
N LEU A 115 -18.32 -2.64 6.70
CA LEU A 115 -19.33 -2.82 5.65
C LEU A 115 -20.67 -2.23 6.10
N LYS A 116 -20.91 -2.19 7.40
CA LYS A 116 -22.14 -1.73 8.03
C LYS A 116 -21.80 -0.93 9.28
N GLU A 117 -22.63 0.05 9.58
CA GLU A 117 -22.56 0.79 10.84
C GLU A 117 -23.94 0.98 11.45
N GLN A 118 -23.98 1.17 12.76
CA GLN A 118 -25.21 1.57 13.44
C GLN A 118 -25.28 3.10 13.47
N ARG A 119 -26.40 3.62 12.95
CA ARG A 119 -26.72 5.07 12.97
C ARG A 119 -28.02 5.31 13.69
N TRP A 120 -28.07 6.42 14.41
CA TRP A 120 -29.31 6.89 15.02
C TRP A 120 -30.24 7.46 13.93
N ASN A 121 -31.39 6.80 13.72
CA ASN A 121 -32.43 7.32 12.86
C ASN A 121 -33.33 8.28 13.68
N LYS A 122 -33.30 9.56 13.31
CA LYS A 122 -34.05 10.62 14.01
C LYS A 122 -35.55 10.50 13.83
N GLU A 123 -36.02 10.00 12.69
CA GLU A 123 -37.44 9.84 12.36
C GLU A 123 -38.03 8.66 13.10
N LEU A 124 -37.36 7.54 13.10
CA LEU A 124 -37.76 6.31 13.78
C LEU A 124 -37.43 6.29 15.26
N LYS A 125 -36.62 7.24 15.74
CA LYS A 125 -36.09 7.32 17.12
C LYS A 125 -35.47 6.01 17.62
N GLN A 126 -34.74 5.33 16.75
CA GLN A 126 -34.06 4.07 17.05
C GLN A 126 -32.73 3.96 16.30
N MET A 127 -31.91 3.01 16.74
CA MET A 127 -30.70 2.62 16.02
C MET A 127 -31.08 1.77 14.82
N GLU A 128 -30.54 2.07 13.66
CA GLU A 128 -30.66 1.24 12.47
C GLU A 128 -29.28 0.83 11.95
N VAL A 129 -29.23 -0.32 11.28
CA VAL A 129 -28.04 -0.80 10.60
C VAL A 129 -28.05 -0.25 9.18
N VAL A 130 -27.06 0.56 8.84
CA VAL A 130 -26.89 1.14 7.51
C VAL A 130 -25.73 0.42 6.82
N GLU A 131 -25.99 -0.08 5.62
CA GLU A 131 -24.94 -0.58 4.75
C GLU A 131 -24.11 0.59 4.21
N LEU A 132 -22.80 0.49 4.30
CA LEU A 132 -21.87 1.47 3.75
C LEU A 132 -21.64 1.15 2.27
N ALA A 133 -22.73 1.28 1.48
CA ALA A 133 -22.84 0.74 0.12
C ALA A 133 -21.84 1.33 -0.89
N TYR A 134 -21.30 2.51 -0.60
CA TYR A 134 -20.39 3.21 -1.51
C TYR A 134 -19.08 3.58 -0.85
N GLY A 135 -18.89 3.18 0.40
CA GLY A 135 -17.58 3.21 0.96
C GLY A 135 -16.75 2.18 0.21
N ASP A 136 -15.66 2.58 -0.38
CA ASP A 136 -14.65 1.69 -0.95
C ASP A 136 -14.05 0.81 0.14
N ALA A 137 -14.90 0.01 0.82
CA ALA A 137 -14.49 -0.76 2.00
C ALA A 137 -13.33 -1.69 1.67
N SER A 138 -13.38 -2.33 0.50
CA SER A 138 -12.27 -3.17 0.02
C SER A 138 -11.02 -2.35 -0.28
N SER A 139 -11.16 -1.23 -1.00
CA SER A 139 -10.04 -0.33 -1.30
C SER A 139 -9.41 0.26 -0.03
N ASN A 140 -10.23 0.62 0.96
CA ASN A 140 -9.75 1.16 2.23
C ASN A 140 -9.01 0.09 3.03
N ALA A 141 -9.55 -1.13 3.11
CA ALA A 141 -8.92 -2.26 3.80
C ALA A 141 -7.61 -2.66 3.11
N GLU A 142 -7.59 -2.71 1.77
CA GLU A 142 -6.39 -2.98 0.98
C GLU A 142 -5.34 -1.88 1.17
N SER A 143 -5.72 -0.62 1.05
CA SER A 143 -4.82 0.52 1.27
C SER A 143 -4.21 0.52 2.67
N MET A 144 -4.99 0.14 3.69
CA MET A 144 -4.51 0.00 5.06
C MET A 144 -3.50 -1.15 5.17
N SER A 145 -3.82 -2.30 4.59
CA SER A 145 -2.95 -3.49 4.67
C SER A 145 -1.61 -3.25 3.96
N LEU A 146 -1.63 -2.65 2.76
CA LEU A 146 -0.42 -2.27 2.03
C LEU A 146 0.50 -1.37 2.86
N ARG A 147 -0.04 -0.29 3.41
CA ARG A 147 0.74 0.66 4.23
C ARG A 147 1.33 0.01 5.47
N ARG A 148 0.57 -0.87 6.14
CA ARG A 148 1.03 -1.61 7.33
C ARG A 148 2.09 -2.65 6.98
N ALA A 149 1.96 -3.33 5.83
CA ALA A 149 2.99 -4.25 5.34
C ALA A 149 4.29 -3.50 5.00
N ALA A 150 4.17 -2.34 4.32
CA ALA A 150 5.31 -1.47 4.01
C ALA A 150 5.97 -0.90 5.28
N ALA A 151 5.19 -0.53 6.28
CA ALA A 151 5.70 -0.06 7.56
C ALA A 151 6.54 -1.12 8.30
N LYS A 152 6.23 -2.40 8.12
CA LYS A 152 7.06 -3.48 8.67
C LYS A 152 8.45 -3.54 8.05
N PHE A 153 8.66 -2.96 6.87
CA PHE A 153 9.98 -2.74 6.26
C PHE A 153 10.60 -1.38 6.63
N GLY A 154 9.94 -0.61 7.50
CA GLY A 154 10.42 0.69 7.96
C GLY A 154 9.69 1.89 7.34
N LEU A 155 8.99 1.73 6.20
CA LEU A 155 8.38 2.83 5.48
C LEU A 155 7.25 3.50 6.29
N GLY A 156 7.55 4.68 6.83
CA GLY A 156 6.61 5.45 7.64
C GLY A 156 6.25 4.76 8.97
N LEU A 157 7.06 3.85 9.47
CA LEU A 157 6.81 3.15 10.74
C LEU A 157 6.61 4.12 11.89
N TYR A 158 7.37 5.21 11.94
CA TYR A 158 7.27 6.23 12.98
C TYR A 158 5.89 6.92 13.05
N LEU A 159 5.09 6.89 11.96
CA LEU A 159 3.72 7.43 11.94
C LEU A 159 2.74 6.59 12.79
N TYR A 160 3.11 5.39 13.17
CA TYR A 160 2.33 4.49 14.03
C TYR A 160 2.79 4.50 15.49
N LEU A 161 3.93 5.11 15.77
CA LEU A 161 4.40 5.28 17.14
C LEU A 161 3.55 6.37 17.79
N LYS A 162 2.99 6.07 18.95
CA LYS A 162 2.33 7.06 19.81
C LYS A 162 3.40 7.55 20.77
N ASP A 163 3.60 8.83 20.81
CA ASP A 163 4.36 9.51 21.87
C ASP A 163 3.62 9.35 23.21
#